data_c127371854db5b7ce6c0936daf77d326
#
_entry.id   c127371854db5b7ce6c0936daf77d326
#
_cell.length_a   1.000
_cell.length_b   1.000
_cell.length_c   1.000
_cell.angle_alpha   90.00
_cell.angle_beta   90.00
_cell.angle_gamma   90.00
#
_symmetry.space_group_name_H-M   'P 1'
#
loop_
_entity.id
_entity.type
_entity.pdbx_description
1 polymer ?
#
loop_
_entity_poly.entity_id
_entity_poly.type
_entity_poly.pdbx_seq_one_letter_code
_entity_poly.pdbx_strand_id
1 'polypeptide(L)'
;MLVDCISGLPLYELTTQANIMDSTVAVDILAAANQILPLQGCSFLADKGYDAKSIYNTVKAVYEGEAFIPLNPRGTKASKTLSSGNPVCEAGLAMHKDGKTTDNHRTRQKYCRPFRQSKTGVCPCDHKNWNNGKKNRGCTK
;
A
#
# COMPACT_ATOMS: atom_id res chain seq x y z
N MET A 1 -10.94 -1.77 -18.64
CA MET A 1 -10.12 -2.09 -19.82
C MET A 1 -8.69 -2.37 -19.38
N LEU A 2 -8.07 -3.43 -19.90
CA LEU A 2 -6.64 -3.75 -19.76
C LEU A 2 -5.95 -3.44 -21.09
N VAL A 3 -4.78 -2.80 -21.04
CA VAL A 3 -4.03 -2.31 -22.21
C VAL A 3 -2.58 -2.76 -22.11
N ASP A 4 -1.99 -3.20 -23.20
CA ASP A 4 -0.54 -3.38 -23.28
C ASP A 4 0.15 -2.02 -23.37
N CYS A 5 1.00 -1.71 -22.38
CA CYS A 5 1.67 -0.40 -22.27
C CYS A 5 2.71 -0.16 -23.39
N ILE A 6 3.18 -1.20 -24.07
CA ILE A 6 4.20 -1.07 -25.12
C ILE A 6 3.54 -0.75 -26.45
N SER A 7 2.52 -1.53 -26.84
CA SER A 7 1.82 -1.35 -28.11
C SER A 7 0.67 -0.34 -28.02
N GLY A 8 0.14 -0.07 -26.83
CA GLY A 8 -1.07 0.71 -26.61
C GLY A 8 -2.36 -0.03 -27.00
N LEU A 9 -2.27 -1.31 -27.34
CA LEU A 9 -3.43 -2.09 -27.76
C LEU A 9 -4.25 -2.59 -26.58
N PRO A 10 -5.58 -2.55 -26.66
CA PRO A 10 -6.45 -3.15 -25.65
C PRO A 10 -6.32 -4.67 -25.69
N LEU A 11 -6.03 -5.27 -24.53
CA LEU A 11 -5.97 -6.73 -24.36
C LEU A 11 -7.32 -7.31 -23.97
N TYR A 12 -8.05 -6.60 -23.11
CA TYR A 12 -9.37 -7.03 -22.67
C TYR A 12 -10.19 -5.85 -22.16
N GLU A 13 -11.50 -5.91 -22.42
CA GLU A 13 -12.47 -4.94 -21.94
C GLU A 13 -13.62 -5.65 -21.25
N LEU A 14 -14.06 -5.12 -20.11
CA LEU A 14 -15.26 -5.54 -19.41
C LEU A 14 -16.09 -4.32 -19.04
N THR A 15 -17.31 -4.27 -19.54
CA THR A 15 -18.29 -3.26 -19.15
C THR A 15 -19.08 -3.75 -17.94
N THR A 16 -19.16 -2.95 -16.91
CA THR A 16 -19.89 -3.24 -15.67
C THR A 16 -20.88 -2.12 -15.37
N GLN A 17 -21.80 -2.39 -14.45
CA GLN A 17 -22.67 -1.34 -13.92
C GLN A 17 -21.84 -0.29 -13.17
N ALA A 18 -22.23 0.99 -13.25
CA ALA A 18 -21.49 2.12 -12.69
C ALA A 18 -21.27 2.08 -11.16
N ASN A 19 -22.04 1.26 -10.45
CA ASN A 19 -21.91 1.06 -8.99
C ASN A 19 -20.91 -0.04 -8.60
N ILE A 20 -20.32 -0.76 -9.57
CA ILE A 20 -19.31 -1.80 -9.30
C ILE A 20 -17.93 -1.14 -9.30
N MET A 21 -17.18 -1.36 -8.22
CA MET A 21 -15.81 -0.85 -8.14
C MET A 21 -14.88 -1.64 -9.08
N ASP A 22 -14.09 -0.95 -9.87
CA ASP A 22 -13.16 -1.56 -10.85
C ASP A 22 -12.20 -2.57 -10.22
N SER A 23 -11.77 -2.34 -8.97
CA SER A 23 -10.89 -3.27 -8.25
C SER A 23 -11.54 -4.62 -7.93
N THR A 24 -12.88 -4.73 -7.92
CA THR A 24 -13.57 -6.00 -7.67
C THR A 24 -13.54 -6.93 -8.87
N VAL A 25 -13.51 -6.37 -10.07
CA VAL A 25 -13.50 -7.11 -11.35
C VAL A 25 -12.08 -7.26 -11.94
N ALA A 26 -11.08 -6.65 -11.32
CA ALA A 26 -9.72 -6.65 -11.84
C ALA A 26 -9.13 -8.05 -11.99
N VAL A 27 -9.41 -8.95 -11.03
CA VAL A 27 -8.92 -10.33 -11.07
C VAL A 27 -9.55 -11.10 -12.23
N ASP A 28 -10.85 -10.88 -12.48
CA ASP A 28 -11.58 -11.52 -13.60
C ASP A 28 -11.07 -11.01 -14.96
N ILE A 29 -10.77 -9.70 -15.04
CA ILE A 29 -10.17 -9.09 -16.24
C ILE A 29 -8.80 -9.69 -16.51
N LEU A 30 -7.94 -9.85 -15.49
CA LEU A 30 -6.64 -10.49 -15.64
C LEU A 30 -6.78 -11.96 -16.08
N ALA A 31 -7.71 -12.70 -15.50
CA ALA A 31 -7.97 -14.09 -15.88
C ALA A 31 -8.44 -14.22 -17.33
N ALA A 32 -9.35 -13.35 -17.78
CA ALA A 32 -9.83 -13.34 -19.15
C ALA A 32 -8.73 -12.91 -20.14
N ALA A 33 -7.96 -11.89 -19.82
CA ALA A 33 -6.84 -11.44 -20.66
C ALA A 33 -5.77 -12.52 -20.81
N ASN A 34 -5.50 -13.29 -19.74
CA ASN A 34 -4.54 -14.40 -19.77
C ASN A 34 -4.95 -15.54 -20.71
N GLN A 35 -6.22 -15.66 -21.08
CA GLN A 35 -6.67 -16.62 -22.10
C GLN A 35 -6.27 -16.16 -23.53
N ILE A 36 -6.06 -14.86 -23.71
CA ILE A 36 -5.70 -14.26 -25.00
C ILE A 36 -4.19 -14.14 -25.13
N LEU A 37 -3.55 -13.64 -24.08
CA LEU A 37 -2.11 -13.42 -24.03
C LEU A 37 -1.56 -13.83 -22.66
N PRO A 38 -0.57 -14.73 -22.59
CA PRO A 38 0.05 -15.12 -21.32
C PRO A 38 0.58 -13.92 -20.55
N LEU A 39 0.16 -13.78 -19.29
CA LEU A 39 0.55 -12.66 -18.41
C LEU A 39 1.71 -13.01 -17.46
N GLN A 40 2.34 -14.16 -17.62
CA GLN A 40 3.43 -14.63 -16.79
C GLN A 40 4.61 -13.65 -16.83
N GLY A 41 5.10 -13.26 -15.64
CA GLY A 41 6.23 -12.35 -15.48
C GLY A 41 5.94 -10.88 -15.85
N CYS A 42 4.69 -10.53 -16.21
CA CYS A 42 4.34 -9.17 -16.60
C CYS A 42 4.29 -8.21 -15.42
N SER A 43 4.66 -6.95 -15.67
CA SER A 43 4.43 -5.84 -14.76
C SER A 43 3.01 -5.30 -14.91
N PHE A 44 2.27 -5.25 -13.81
CA PHE A 44 0.91 -4.72 -13.77
C PHE A 44 0.91 -3.30 -13.19
N LEU A 45 0.52 -2.33 -14.00
CA LEU A 45 0.42 -0.91 -13.62
C LEU A 45 -1.05 -0.53 -13.50
N ALA A 46 -1.43 0.05 -12.38
CA ALA A 46 -2.80 0.54 -12.16
C ALA A 46 -2.83 1.75 -11.24
N ASP A 47 -3.94 2.46 -11.23
CA ASP A 47 -4.13 3.58 -10.33
C ASP A 47 -4.40 3.13 -8.88
N LYS A 48 -4.50 4.09 -7.95
CA LYS A 48 -4.75 3.83 -6.52
C LYS A 48 -6.10 3.14 -6.24
N GLY A 49 -7.05 3.17 -7.15
CA GLY A 49 -8.34 2.49 -7.04
C GLY A 49 -8.17 0.97 -6.96
N TYR A 50 -7.12 0.46 -7.60
CA TYR A 50 -6.77 -0.97 -7.62
C TYR A 50 -5.89 -1.43 -6.46
N ASP A 51 -5.64 -0.57 -5.45
CA ASP A 51 -4.84 -0.95 -4.28
C ASP A 51 -5.58 -1.96 -3.39
N ALA A 52 -5.68 -3.20 -3.83
CA ALA A 52 -6.37 -4.29 -3.15
C ALA A 52 -5.48 -5.53 -3.01
N LYS A 53 -5.58 -6.19 -1.84
CA LYS A 53 -4.79 -7.39 -1.51
C LYS A 53 -4.97 -8.51 -2.54
N SER A 54 -6.19 -8.72 -3.02
CA SER A 54 -6.51 -9.74 -4.04
C SER A 54 -5.69 -9.54 -5.30
N ILE A 55 -5.56 -8.30 -5.77
CA ILE A 55 -4.82 -7.98 -7.00
C ILE A 55 -3.34 -8.29 -6.82
N TYR A 56 -2.71 -7.83 -5.73
CA TYR A 56 -1.29 -8.14 -5.45
C TYR A 56 -1.03 -9.64 -5.37
N ASN A 57 -1.93 -10.38 -4.69
CA ASN A 57 -1.79 -11.83 -4.55
C ASN A 57 -1.93 -12.52 -5.91
N THR A 58 -2.90 -12.13 -6.71
CA THR A 58 -3.11 -12.72 -8.04
C THR A 58 -1.92 -12.44 -8.95
N VAL A 59 -1.47 -11.19 -9.05
CA VAL A 59 -0.32 -10.83 -9.89
C VAL A 59 0.93 -11.59 -9.46
N LYS A 60 1.19 -11.74 -8.15
CA LYS A 60 2.40 -12.39 -7.66
C LYS A 60 2.31 -13.92 -7.67
N ALA A 61 1.21 -14.49 -7.18
CA ALA A 61 1.11 -15.94 -6.98
C ALA A 61 0.63 -16.70 -8.23
N VAL A 62 -0.18 -16.06 -9.08
CA VAL A 62 -0.72 -16.70 -10.29
C VAL A 62 0.12 -16.38 -11.53
N TYR A 63 0.51 -15.10 -11.68
CA TYR A 63 1.22 -14.65 -12.88
C TYR A 63 2.73 -14.44 -12.65
N GLU A 64 3.24 -14.67 -11.45
CA GLU A 64 4.66 -14.47 -11.09
C GLU A 64 5.18 -13.07 -11.46
N GLY A 65 4.26 -12.12 -11.59
CA GLY A 65 4.50 -10.75 -12.03
C GLY A 65 4.75 -9.78 -10.86
N GLU A 66 4.81 -8.50 -11.20
CA GLU A 66 4.94 -7.40 -10.24
C GLU A 66 3.81 -6.39 -10.40
N ALA A 67 3.23 -5.90 -9.29
CA ALA A 67 2.18 -4.90 -9.31
C ALA A 67 2.70 -3.54 -8.84
N PHE A 68 2.55 -2.52 -9.67
CA PHE A 68 2.91 -1.12 -9.42
C PHE A 68 1.64 -0.29 -9.28
N ILE A 69 1.13 -0.21 -8.05
CA ILE A 69 -0.13 0.47 -7.72
C ILE A 69 0.13 1.48 -6.60
N PRO A 70 -0.19 2.77 -6.79
CA PRO A 70 -0.07 3.76 -5.72
C PRO A 70 -0.94 3.39 -4.51
N LEU A 71 -0.46 3.76 -3.31
CA LEU A 71 -1.22 3.54 -2.07
C LEU A 71 -2.53 4.31 -2.08
N ASN A 72 -3.64 3.61 -1.79
CA ASN A 72 -4.91 4.24 -1.51
C ASN A 72 -5.04 4.51 0.00
N PRO A 73 -5.10 5.76 0.47
CA PRO A 73 -5.22 6.09 1.89
C PRO A 73 -6.57 5.71 2.51
N ARG A 74 -7.59 5.34 1.72
CA ARG A 74 -8.92 4.83 2.14
C ARG A 74 -9.54 5.58 3.32
N GLY A 75 -9.64 6.91 3.21
CA GLY A 75 -10.27 7.72 4.24
C GLY A 75 -9.48 7.87 5.55
N THR A 76 -8.27 7.29 5.64
CA THR A 76 -7.38 7.66 6.73
C THR A 76 -7.00 9.12 6.57
N LYS A 77 -7.19 9.92 7.63
CA LYS A 77 -6.71 11.30 7.64
C LYS A 77 -5.27 11.31 7.17
N ALA A 78 -4.96 12.10 6.15
CA ALA A 78 -3.61 12.22 5.62
C ALA A 78 -2.65 12.43 6.80
N SER A 79 -1.72 11.49 6.98
CA SER A 79 -0.73 11.67 8.03
C SER A 79 0.08 12.91 7.67
N LYS A 80 0.15 13.87 8.60
CA LYS A 80 1.02 15.03 8.40
C LYS A 80 2.43 14.52 8.15
N THR A 81 3.03 14.97 7.07
CA THR A 81 4.43 14.66 6.74
C THR A 81 5.23 15.96 6.74
N LEU A 82 6.47 15.89 7.18
CA LEU A 82 7.42 16.98 7.05
C LEU A 82 7.89 17.11 5.60
N SER A 83 8.54 18.22 5.28
CA SER A 83 9.22 18.42 3.98
C SER A 83 10.25 17.32 3.67
N SER A 84 10.81 16.68 4.70
CA SER A 84 11.67 15.49 4.57
C SER A 84 10.96 14.20 4.18
N GLY A 85 9.63 14.21 4.01
CA GLY A 85 8.81 13.03 3.75
C GLY A 85 8.56 12.12 4.96
N ASN A 86 9.14 12.42 6.13
CA ASN A 86 8.88 11.65 7.34
C ASN A 86 7.50 12.00 7.92
N PRO A 87 6.69 11.00 8.32
CA PRO A 87 5.44 11.27 9.02
C PRO A 87 5.71 11.92 10.38
N VAL A 88 4.72 12.64 10.87
CA VAL A 88 4.73 13.18 12.24
C VAL A 88 3.82 12.37 13.15
N CYS A 89 4.18 12.25 14.43
CA CYS A 89 3.32 11.66 15.44
C CYS A 89 2.16 12.60 15.79
N GLU A 90 1.24 12.15 16.65
CA GLU A 90 0.06 12.93 17.06
C GLU A 90 0.45 14.24 17.78
N ALA A 91 1.63 14.30 18.38
CA ALA A 91 2.19 15.52 19.00
C ALA A 91 2.95 16.42 18.03
N GLY A 92 2.95 16.10 16.72
CA GLY A 92 3.62 16.91 15.72
C GLY A 92 5.12 16.70 15.57
N LEU A 93 5.70 15.70 16.27
CA LEU A 93 7.13 15.41 16.20
C LEU A 93 7.45 14.45 15.04
N ALA A 94 8.59 14.66 14.39
CA ALA A 94 9.07 13.80 13.32
C ALA A 94 9.24 12.34 13.80
N MET A 95 8.72 11.41 13.04
CA MET A 95 8.97 9.98 13.24
C MET A 95 10.25 9.57 12.52
N HIS A 96 10.96 8.59 13.09
CA HIS A 96 12.19 8.06 12.53
C HIS A 96 11.94 6.75 11.77
N LYS A 97 12.72 6.50 10.74
CA LYS A 97 12.70 5.22 10.03
C LYS A 97 13.13 4.09 10.99
N ASP A 98 12.34 3.01 11.03
CA ASP A 98 12.54 1.85 11.92
C ASP A 98 12.45 0.54 11.12
N GLY A 99 13.33 0.39 10.14
CA GLY A 99 13.37 -0.76 9.26
C GLY A 99 12.23 -0.83 8.26
N LYS A 100 12.09 -1.98 7.64
CA LYS A 100 11.05 -2.28 6.64
C LYS A 100 10.24 -3.50 7.08
N THR A 101 9.02 -3.60 6.64
CA THR A 101 8.19 -4.80 6.76
C THR A 101 7.64 -5.17 5.39
N THR A 102 7.59 -6.46 5.11
CA THR A 102 6.96 -6.98 3.90
C THR A 102 5.67 -7.71 4.29
N ASP A 103 4.58 -7.30 3.71
CA ASP A 103 3.27 -7.91 3.89
C ASP A 103 2.58 -8.03 2.52
N ASN A 104 2.11 -9.22 2.18
CA ASN A 104 1.46 -9.52 0.89
C ASN A 104 2.27 -9.01 -0.32
N HIS A 105 3.54 -9.38 -0.39
CA HIS A 105 4.48 -8.99 -1.46
C HIS A 105 4.72 -7.47 -1.58
N ARG A 106 4.38 -6.73 -0.54
CA ARG A 106 4.51 -5.29 -0.49
C ARG A 106 5.43 -4.88 0.64
N THR A 107 6.52 -4.21 0.30
CA THR A 107 7.46 -3.68 1.29
C THR A 107 7.05 -2.28 1.71
N ARG A 108 6.95 -2.06 3.02
CA ARG A 108 6.60 -0.77 3.61
C ARG A 108 7.71 -0.29 4.55
N GLN A 109 8.00 1.01 4.52
CA GLN A 109 8.87 1.64 5.50
C GLN A 109 8.13 1.73 6.84
N LYS A 110 8.73 1.18 7.89
CA LYS A 110 8.28 1.37 9.27
C LYS A 110 8.82 2.67 9.84
N TYR A 111 8.05 3.29 10.69
CA TYR A 111 8.45 4.48 11.43
C TYR A 111 8.21 4.29 12.92
N CYS A 112 9.12 4.77 13.75
CA CYS A 112 8.98 4.80 15.20
C CYS A 112 8.86 6.24 15.71
N ARG A 113 8.31 6.37 16.91
CA ARG A 113 8.23 7.67 17.59
C ARG A 113 9.61 8.12 18.06
N PRO A 114 9.85 9.46 18.19
CA PRO A 114 11.13 10.01 18.59
C PRO A 114 11.67 9.47 19.93
N PHE A 115 10.78 9.15 20.88
CA PHE A 115 11.19 8.66 22.20
C PHE A 115 11.97 7.33 22.15
N ARG A 116 11.76 6.50 21.14
CA ARG A 116 12.50 5.23 20.99
C ARG A 116 13.98 5.43 20.79
N GLN A 117 14.38 6.62 20.37
CA GLN A 117 15.76 7.02 20.16
C GLN A 117 16.30 7.93 21.29
N SER A 118 15.43 8.34 22.23
CA SER A 118 15.89 9.11 23.36
C SER A 118 16.59 8.19 24.36
N LYS A 119 17.73 8.64 24.88
CA LYS A 119 18.50 7.90 25.89
C LYS A 119 17.71 7.66 27.20
N THR A 120 16.67 8.46 27.45
CA THR A 120 15.84 8.40 28.64
C THR A 120 14.63 7.48 28.48
N GLY A 121 14.29 7.04 27.24
CA GLY A 121 13.12 6.23 26.96
C GLY A 121 11.76 6.91 27.24
N VAL A 122 11.76 8.19 27.56
CA VAL A 122 10.55 8.98 27.86
C VAL A 122 10.04 9.62 26.56
N CYS A 123 8.73 9.45 26.30
CA CYS A 123 8.11 10.13 25.18
C CYS A 123 7.96 11.64 25.49
N PRO A 124 8.54 12.53 24.67
CA PRO A 124 8.43 13.97 24.91
C PRO A 124 7.03 14.52 24.70
N CYS A 125 6.08 13.69 24.29
CA CYS A 125 4.74 14.12 23.89
C CYS A 125 3.66 13.87 24.94
N ASP A 126 3.95 13.31 26.09
CA ASP A 126 2.98 12.93 27.13
C ASP A 126 1.72 12.24 26.57
N HIS A 127 1.93 11.28 25.69
CA HIS A 127 0.84 10.67 24.91
C HIS A 127 -0.01 9.74 25.78
N LYS A 128 -1.35 9.93 25.81
CA LYS A 128 -2.32 9.14 26.60
C LYS A 128 -2.17 7.61 26.45
N ASN A 129 -1.82 7.13 25.27
CA ASN A 129 -1.62 5.70 25.02
C ASN A 129 -0.29 5.16 25.58
N TRP A 130 0.65 6.03 25.91
CA TRP A 130 1.92 5.66 26.48
C TRP A 130 1.82 5.39 27.98
N ASN A 131 1.05 6.21 28.67
CA ASN A 131 0.87 6.11 30.14
C ASN A 131 -0.01 4.91 30.55
N ASN A 132 -0.78 4.32 29.63
CA ASN A 132 -1.68 3.20 29.91
C ASN A 132 -1.00 1.82 29.86
N GLY A 133 0.31 1.71 30.01
CA GLY A 133 1.03 0.43 30.13
C GLY A 133 1.02 -0.46 28.88
N LYS A 134 0.45 -0.03 27.77
CA LYS A 134 0.47 -0.77 26.48
C LYS A 134 1.80 -0.54 25.77
N LYS A 135 2.87 -1.09 26.36
CA LYS A 135 4.26 -0.91 25.94
C LYS A 135 4.59 -1.34 24.51
N ASN A 136 3.73 -2.06 23.79
CA ASN A 136 4.12 -2.77 22.57
C ASN A 136 3.30 -2.47 21.30
N ARG A 137 2.40 -1.53 21.34
CA ARG A 137 1.83 -1.05 20.07
C ARG A 137 2.53 0.23 19.67
N GLY A 138 3.75 0.05 19.13
CA GLY A 138 4.46 1.14 18.51
C GLY A 138 3.55 1.84 17.49
N CYS A 139 3.68 3.15 17.35
CA CYS A 139 3.14 3.87 16.21
C CYS A 139 3.79 3.33 14.94
N THR A 140 3.27 2.24 14.45
CA THR A 140 3.53 1.79 13.08
C THR A 140 2.41 2.38 12.22
N LYS A 141 2.74 3.36 11.43
CA LYS A 141 1.95 3.74 10.26
C LYS A 141 2.59 3.17 9.03
#